data_f3fce8b191b551a4e541a1ad562a44c6
#
_entry.id   f3fce8b191b551a4e541a1ad562a44c6
#
_cell.length_a   1.000
_cell.length_b   1.000
_cell.length_c   1.000
_cell.angle_alpha   90.00
_cell.angle_beta   90.00
_cell.angle_gamma   90.00
#
_symmetry.space_group_name_H-M   'P 1'
#
loop_
_entity.id
_entity.type
_entity.pdbx_description
1 polymer ?
#
loop_
_entity_poly.entity_id
_entity_poly.type
_entity_poly.pdbx_seq_one_letter_code
_entity_poly.pdbx_strand_id
1 'polypeptide(L)'
;MKASLVNRLDRLQERYEELTALLGDAQVITDQNKYRTYSKEYAEVEPVVLTFQTWRKTSSDLEEAQGMLKDPDLDVREMAVEEVAECRSALENIEADLQRLMLPKDPNDRRDVVLEV
;
A
#
# COMPACT_ATOMS: atom_id res chain seq x y z
N MET A 1 -2.02 10.87 6.78
CA MET A 1 -0.68 10.28 6.65
C MET A 1 0.30 11.37 6.25
N LYS A 2 1.54 11.28 6.70
CA LYS A 2 2.53 12.33 6.43
C LYS A 2 2.90 12.38 4.95
N ALA A 3 3.13 13.60 4.43
CA ALA A 3 3.48 13.79 3.03
C ALA A 3 4.78 13.06 2.64
N SER A 4 5.76 13.03 3.54
CA SER A 4 7.02 12.32 3.29
C SER A 4 6.81 10.82 3.09
N LEU A 5 5.90 10.25 3.87
CA LEU A 5 5.57 8.82 3.73
C LEU A 5 4.83 8.57 2.41
N VAL A 6 3.88 9.44 2.05
CA VAL A 6 3.16 9.32 0.79
C VAL A 6 4.14 9.39 -0.39
N ASN A 7 5.10 10.30 -0.33
CA ASN A 7 6.12 10.42 -1.39
C ASN A 7 6.96 9.16 -1.52
N ARG A 8 7.33 8.54 -0.39
CA ARG A 8 8.07 7.28 -0.42
C ARG A 8 7.22 6.16 -1.02
N LEU A 9 5.95 6.10 -0.66
CA LEU A 9 5.03 5.10 -1.19
C LEU A 9 4.78 5.29 -2.69
N ASP A 10 4.71 6.54 -3.16
CA ASP A 10 4.63 6.83 -4.60
C ASP A 10 5.84 6.29 -5.35
N ARG A 11 7.02 6.45 -4.79
CA ARG A 11 8.26 5.93 -5.42
C ARG A 11 8.25 4.41 -5.44
N LEU A 12 7.77 3.77 -4.39
CA LEU A 12 7.64 2.32 -4.35
C LEU A 12 6.65 1.83 -5.40
N GLN A 13 5.55 2.55 -5.61
CA GLN A 13 4.59 2.20 -6.64
C GLN A 13 5.20 2.33 -8.03
N GLU A 14 5.97 3.37 -8.29
CA GLU A 14 6.70 3.53 -9.55
C GLU A 14 7.68 2.37 -9.75
N ARG A 15 8.40 2.00 -8.71
CA ARG A 15 9.33 0.88 -8.76
C ARG A 15 8.60 -0.44 -9.02
N TYR A 16 7.46 -0.63 -8.41
CA TYR A 16 6.63 -1.80 -8.63
C TYR A 16 6.21 -1.92 -10.09
N GLU A 17 5.79 -0.82 -10.70
CA GLU A 17 5.41 -0.79 -12.11
C GLU A 17 6.61 -1.09 -13.01
N GLU A 18 7.77 -0.53 -12.68
CA GLU A 18 9.02 -0.80 -13.40
C GLU A 18 9.40 -2.27 -13.30
N LEU A 19 9.30 -2.87 -12.11
CA LEU A 19 9.59 -4.29 -11.91
C LEU A 19 8.63 -5.18 -12.67
N THR A 20 7.35 -4.80 -12.75
CA THR A 20 6.37 -5.53 -13.53
C THR A 20 6.77 -5.56 -15.00
N ALA A 21 7.22 -4.43 -15.53
CA ALA A 21 7.70 -4.35 -16.91
C ALA A 21 8.98 -5.17 -17.12
N LEU A 22 9.92 -5.08 -16.18
CA LEU A 22 11.19 -5.80 -16.26
C LEU A 22 10.98 -7.32 -16.24
N LEU A 23 10.06 -7.80 -15.42
CA LEU A 23 9.78 -9.22 -15.33
C LEU A 23 9.06 -9.76 -16.56
N GLY A 24 8.52 -8.89 -17.41
CA GLY A 24 7.96 -9.24 -18.71
C GLY A 24 8.93 -9.09 -19.86
N ASP A 25 10.13 -8.57 -19.61
CA ASP A 25 11.14 -8.34 -20.64
C ASP A 25 11.90 -9.63 -20.95
N ALA A 26 11.95 -10.00 -22.23
CA ALA A 26 12.63 -11.22 -22.67
C ALA A 26 14.11 -11.25 -22.26
N GLN A 27 14.79 -10.10 -22.29
CA GLN A 27 16.19 -10.02 -21.91
C GLN A 27 16.40 -10.30 -20.42
N VAL A 28 15.46 -9.90 -19.59
CA VAL A 28 15.50 -10.18 -18.16
C VAL A 28 15.16 -11.64 -17.89
N ILE A 29 14.13 -12.16 -18.56
CA ILE A 29 13.69 -13.55 -18.39
C ILE A 29 14.82 -14.53 -18.74
N THR A 30 15.62 -14.22 -19.75
CA THR A 30 16.73 -15.08 -20.17
C THR A 30 17.95 -14.95 -19.26
N ASP A 31 18.03 -13.92 -18.43
CA ASP A 31 19.10 -13.73 -17.46
C ASP A 31 18.59 -14.15 -16.07
N GLN A 32 18.96 -15.35 -15.66
CA GLN A 32 18.46 -15.93 -14.41
C GLN A 32 18.78 -15.08 -13.17
N ASN A 33 19.95 -14.46 -13.15
CA ASN A 33 20.34 -13.64 -12.01
C ASN A 33 19.48 -12.38 -11.91
N LYS A 34 19.27 -11.71 -13.03
CA LYS A 34 18.42 -10.52 -13.07
C LYS A 34 16.98 -10.88 -12.75
N TYR A 35 16.47 -11.93 -13.34
CA TYR A 35 15.09 -12.37 -13.12
C TYR A 35 14.86 -12.66 -11.63
N ARG A 36 15.79 -13.38 -11.01
CA ARG A 36 15.69 -13.72 -9.59
C ARG A 36 15.72 -12.48 -8.70
N THR A 37 16.65 -11.56 -9.00
CA THR A 37 16.79 -10.33 -8.22
C THR A 37 15.54 -9.47 -8.30
N TYR A 38 15.02 -9.28 -9.51
CA TYR A 38 13.81 -8.48 -9.70
C TYR A 38 12.57 -9.16 -9.14
N SER A 39 12.47 -10.46 -9.25
CA SER A 39 11.35 -11.22 -8.66
C SER A 39 11.32 -11.09 -7.15
N LYS A 40 12.49 -11.13 -6.52
CA LYS A 40 12.60 -10.98 -5.06
C LYS A 40 12.18 -9.57 -4.64
N GLU A 41 12.67 -8.57 -5.34
CA GLU A 41 12.29 -7.18 -5.05
C GLU A 41 10.80 -6.96 -5.26
N TYR A 42 10.25 -7.50 -6.34
CA TYR A 42 8.83 -7.43 -6.64
C TYR A 42 7.99 -7.99 -5.49
N ALA A 43 8.37 -9.17 -5.01
CA ALA A 43 7.65 -9.82 -3.91
C ALA A 43 7.73 -9.02 -2.61
N GLU A 44 8.84 -8.31 -2.36
CA GLU A 44 9.00 -7.46 -1.18
C GLU A 44 8.17 -6.19 -1.27
N VAL A 45 8.07 -5.59 -2.45
CA VAL A 45 7.39 -4.32 -2.66
C VAL A 45 5.87 -4.50 -2.80
N GLU A 46 5.44 -5.61 -3.37
CA GLU A 46 4.04 -5.85 -3.71
C GLU A 46 3.06 -5.61 -2.55
N PRO A 47 3.24 -6.21 -1.34
CA PRO A 47 2.26 -6.00 -0.27
C PRO A 47 2.14 -4.53 0.14
N VAL A 48 3.25 -3.80 0.12
CA VAL A 48 3.24 -2.37 0.45
C VAL A 48 2.46 -1.58 -0.59
N VAL A 49 2.71 -1.85 -1.86
CA VAL A 49 2.06 -1.12 -2.97
C VAL A 49 0.56 -1.41 -3.01
N LEU A 50 0.17 -2.67 -2.84
CA LEU A 50 -1.25 -3.05 -2.85
C LEU A 50 -1.99 -2.39 -1.69
N THR A 51 -1.38 -2.34 -0.52
CA THR A 51 -1.96 -1.68 0.65
C THR A 51 -2.07 -0.17 0.41
N PHE A 52 -1.06 0.43 -0.22
CA PHE A 52 -1.09 1.85 -0.56
C PHE A 52 -2.19 2.17 -1.58
N GLN A 53 -2.39 1.31 -2.56
CA GLN A 53 -3.48 1.48 -3.53
C GLN A 53 -4.84 1.46 -2.84
N THR A 54 -5.03 0.57 -1.88
CA THR A 54 -6.24 0.51 -1.07
C THR A 54 -6.40 1.79 -0.26
N TRP A 55 -5.32 2.32 0.30
CA TRP A 55 -5.34 3.60 1.02
C TRP A 55 -5.81 4.74 0.13
N ARG A 56 -5.28 4.83 -1.09
CA ARG A 56 -5.69 5.88 -2.04
C ARG A 56 -7.17 5.79 -2.40
N LYS A 57 -7.63 4.58 -2.66
CA LYS A 57 -9.04 4.35 -2.98
C LYS A 57 -9.94 4.77 -1.83
N THR A 58 -9.61 4.33 -0.61
CA THR A 58 -10.39 4.66 0.57
C THR A 58 -10.37 6.15 0.88
N SER A 59 -9.23 6.82 0.66
CA SER A 59 -9.14 8.28 0.80
C SER A 59 -10.06 8.99 -0.18
N SER A 60 -10.11 8.52 -1.42
CA SER A 60 -10.99 9.08 -2.44
C SER A 60 -12.46 8.86 -2.07
N ASP A 61 -12.80 7.67 -1.60
CA ASP A 61 -14.15 7.36 -1.13
C ASP A 61 -14.57 8.26 0.02
N LEU A 62 -13.63 8.55 0.94
CA LEU A 62 -13.89 9.46 2.04
C LEU A 62 -14.20 10.88 1.55
N GLU A 63 -13.44 11.37 0.59
CA GLU A 63 -13.68 12.70 0.01
C GLU A 63 -15.07 12.78 -0.63
N GLU A 64 -15.44 11.76 -1.37
CA GLU A 64 -16.77 11.70 -1.99
C GLU A 64 -17.88 11.69 -0.93
N ALA A 65 -17.72 10.88 0.11
CA ALA A 65 -18.69 10.79 1.19
C ALA A 65 -18.80 12.12 1.95
N GLN A 66 -17.69 12.81 2.17
CA GLN A 66 -17.69 14.13 2.81
C GLN A 66 -18.45 15.16 1.96
N GLY A 67 -18.31 15.07 0.65
CA GLY A 67 -19.08 15.92 -0.26
C GLY A 67 -20.58 15.69 -0.15
N MET A 68 -20.98 14.44 0.08
CA MET A 68 -22.38 14.06 0.21
C MET A 68 -23.02 14.49 1.54
N LEU A 69 -22.21 14.85 2.54
CA LEU A 69 -22.72 15.37 3.81
C LEU A 69 -23.52 16.67 3.64
N LYS A 70 -23.31 17.38 2.54
CA LYS A 70 -23.96 18.63 2.22
C LYS A 70 -25.10 18.46 1.21
N ASP A 71 -25.46 17.25 0.87
CA ASP A 71 -26.52 16.97 -0.09
C ASP A 71 -27.87 17.46 0.46
N PRO A 72 -28.75 18.03 -0.39
CA PRO A 72 -30.09 18.45 0.04
C PRO A 72 -30.95 17.29 0.51
N ASP A 73 -30.71 16.07 0.03
CA ASP A 73 -31.48 14.88 0.39
C ASP A 73 -31.02 14.36 1.76
N LEU A 74 -31.94 14.27 2.71
CA LEU A 74 -31.65 13.78 4.06
C LEU A 74 -31.13 12.34 4.04
N ASP A 75 -31.72 11.48 3.21
CA ASP A 75 -31.31 10.07 3.13
C ASP A 75 -29.86 9.96 2.64
N VAL A 76 -29.46 10.78 1.67
CA VAL A 76 -28.10 10.82 1.18
C VAL A 76 -27.15 11.28 2.29
N ARG A 77 -27.52 12.30 3.05
CA ARG A 77 -26.68 12.79 4.16
C ARG A 77 -26.51 11.72 5.23
N GLU A 78 -27.54 10.98 5.57
CA GLU A 78 -27.46 9.91 6.56
C GLU A 78 -26.56 8.79 6.11
N MET A 79 -26.66 8.37 4.86
CA MET A 79 -25.76 7.37 4.28
C MET A 79 -24.33 7.87 4.26
N ALA A 80 -24.12 9.15 3.97
CA ALA A 80 -22.79 9.75 3.93
C ALA A 80 -22.14 9.75 5.32
N VAL A 81 -22.90 10.01 6.38
CA VAL A 81 -22.37 9.96 7.76
C VAL A 81 -21.80 8.58 8.07
N GLU A 82 -22.52 7.53 7.73
CA GLU A 82 -22.05 6.16 7.94
C GLU A 82 -20.83 5.86 7.11
N GLU A 83 -20.84 6.25 5.83
CA GLU A 83 -19.72 6.01 4.91
C GLU A 83 -18.47 6.73 5.38
N VAL A 84 -18.58 7.99 5.83
CA VAL A 84 -17.45 8.74 6.38
C VAL A 84 -16.84 8.01 7.57
N ALA A 85 -17.67 7.52 8.48
CA ALA A 85 -17.18 6.80 9.66
C ALA A 85 -16.46 5.52 9.27
N GLU A 86 -17.02 4.75 8.34
CA GLU A 86 -16.41 3.52 7.85
C GLU A 86 -15.08 3.79 7.14
N CYS A 87 -15.04 4.81 6.29
CA CYS A 87 -13.80 5.16 5.57
C CYS A 87 -12.72 5.63 6.52
N ARG A 88 -13.06 6.40 7.54
CA ARG A 88 -12.07 6.84 8.54
C ARG A 88 -11.49 5.67 9.32
N SER A 89 -12.35 4.75 9.73
CA SER A 89 -11.91 3.55 10.45
C SER A 89 -11.02 2.69 9.56
N ALA A 90 -11.41 2.50 8.30
CA ALA A 90 -10.61 1.73 7.35
C ALA A 90 -9.25 2.39 7.12
N LEU A 91 -9.21 3.72 6.98
CA LEU A 91 -7.94 4.44 6.78
C LEU A 91 -7.00 4.27 7.95
N GLU A 92 -7.51 4.32 9.19
CA GLU A 92 -6.68 4.10 10.38
C GLU A 92 -6.01 2.72 10.33
N ASN A 93 -6.78 1.70 9.98
CA ASN A 93 -6.28 0.33 9.90
C ASN A 93 -5.26 0.19 8.77
N ILE A 94 -5.54 0.77 7.60
CA ILE A 94 -4.64 0.73 6.45
C ILE A 94 -3.33 1.45 6.76
N GLU A 95 -3.40 2.63 7.40
CA GLU A 95 -2.20 3.38 7.76
C GLU A 95 -1.35 2.64 8.78
N ALA A 96 -1.98 1.96 9.74
CA ALA A 96 -1.25 1.11 10.69
C ALA A 96 -0.54 -0.04 9.96
N ASP A 97 -1.22 -0.67 9.01
CA ASP A 97 -0.62 -1.72 8.19
C ASP A 97 0.56 -1.21 7.38
N LEU A 98 0.42 -0.04 6.75
CA LEU A 98 1.50 0.58 5.98
C LEU A 98 2.71 0.88 6.85
N GLN A 99 2.49 1.43 8.03
CA GLN A 99 3.59 1.71 8.96
C GLN A 99 4.33 0.44 9.33
N ARG A 100 3.59 -0.63 9.62
CA ARG A 100 4.19 -1.92 9.94
C ARG A 100 5.00 -2.48 8.78
N LEU A 101 4.45 -2.42 7.56
CA LEU A 101 5.11 -2.92 6.36
C LEU A 101 6.35 -2.10 6.00
N MET A 102 6.37 -0.82 6.36
CA MET A 102 7.49 0.09 6.06
C MET A 102 8.59 0.07 7.11
N LEU A 103 8.39 -0.63 8.23
CA LEU A 103 9.43 -0.74 9.24
C LEU A 103 10.60 -1.57 8.70
N PRO A 104 11.85 -1.15 8.98
CA PRO A 104 13.00 -1.96 8.59
C PRO A 104 12.96 -3.30 9.29
N LYS A 105 13.38 -4.35 8.59
CA LYS A 105 13.52 -5.67 9.21
C LYS A 105 14.64 -5.60 10.22
N ASP A 106 14.37 -6.09 11.43
CA ASP A 106 15.36 -6.15 12.48
C ASP A 106 16.24 -7.39 12.29
N PRO A 107 17.55 -7.22 12.08
CA PRO A 107 18.45 -8.38 11.98
C PRO A 107 18.45 -9.26 13.22
N ASN A 108 18.16 -8.67 14.38
CA ASN A 108 18.08 -9.43 15.62
C ASN A 108 16.91 -10.41 15.62
N ASP A 109 15.80 -10.06 15.03
CA ASP A 109 14.65 -10.96 14.91
C ASP A 109 15.04 -12.20 14.11
N ARG A 110 15.81 -12.03 13.06
CA ARG A 110 16.30 -13.15 12.25
C ARG A 110 17.24 -14.03 13.03
N ARG A 111 18.11 -13.41 13.82
CA ARG A 111 19.07 -14.15 14.63
C ARG A 111 18.39 -14.97 15.69
N ASP A 112 17.36 -14.42 16.31
CA ASP A 112 16.59 -15.14 17.30
C ASP A 112 16.00 -16.42 16.73
N VAL A 113 15.47 -16.35 15.52
CA VAL A 113 14.94 -17.51 14.83
C VAL A 113 16.03 -18.54 14.56
N VAL A 114 17.19 -18.09 14.11
CA VAL A 114 18.33 -18.96 13.83
C VAL A 114 18.87 -19.60 15.10
N LEU A 115 18.95 -18.85 16.17
CA LEU A 115 19.50 -19.33 17.44
C LEU A 115 18.64 -20.40 18.07
N GLU A 116 17.37 -20.42 17.82
CA GLU A 116 16.47 -21.44 18.32
C GLU A 116 16.69 -22.79 17.65
N VAL A 117 17.33 -22.76 16.52
CA VAL A 117 17.68 -23.97 15.79
C VAL A 117 18.97 -24.57 16.34
#